data_c895d8921b80aa9b52bcc746631e9966
#
_entry.id   c895d8921b80aa9b52bcc746631e9966
#
_cell.length_a   1.000
_cell.length_b   1.000
_cell.length_c   1.000
_cell.angle_alpha   90.00
_cell.angle_beta   90.00
_cell.angle_gamma   90.00
#
_symmetry.space_group_name_H-M   'P 1'
#
loop_
_entity.id
_entity.type
_entity.pdbx_description
1 polymer ?
#
loop_
_entity_poly.entity_id
_entity_poly.type
_entity_poly.pdbx_seq_one_letter_code
_entity_poly.pdbx_strand_id
1 'polypeptide(L)'
;RATIGAVGNTDHANIKLGKAGRKRWLGRRPRTRGVAKDHATHPLGGGEGRSKGDRDPASATGTKAKGGRTRKRGRWSDNRILRRRKSKRYGQLKL
;
A
#
# COMPACT_ATOMS: atom_id res chain seq x y z
N ARG A 1 -5.56 20.69 -21.84
CA ARG A 1 -6.76 21.10 -21.10
C ARG A 1 -6.58 20.69 -19.65
N ALA A 2 -7.01 21.51 -18.72
CA ALA A 2 -6.95 21.23 -17.29
C ALA A 2 -8.19 21.83 -16.61
N THR A 3 -8.61 21.23 -15.51
CA THR A 3 -9.66 21.76 -14.64
C THR A 3 -8.99 22.56 -13.53
N ILE A 4 -9.45 23.78 -13.31
CA ILE A 4 -8.95 24.66 -12.25
C ILE A 4 -9.90 24.55 -11.07
N GLY A 5 -9.36 24.37 -9.87
CA GLY A 5 -10.10 24.24 -8.62
C GLY A 5 -10.02 22.85 -8.00
N ALA A 6 -10.70 22.67 -6.89
CA ALA A 6 -10.78 21.39 -6.20
C ALA A 6 -11.88 20.50 -6.80
N VAL A 7 -11.68 19.19 -6.74
CA VAL A 7 -12.72 18.22 -7.04
C VAL A 7 -13.83 18.33 -5.98
N GLY A 8 -15.09 18.22 -6.40
CA GLY A 8 -16.23 18.29 -5.48
C GLY A 8 -16.23 17.14 -4.46
N ASN A 9 -17.11 17.26 -3.44
CA ASN A 9 -17.25 16.25 -2.37
C ASN A 9 -15.92 16.02 -1.62
N THR A 10 -15.25 17.08 -1.23
CA THR A 10 -13.94 17.03 -0.54
C THR A 10 -13.98 16.29 0.80
N ASP A 11 -15.13 16.28 1.47
CA ASP A 11 -15.29 15.66 2.80
C ASP A 11 -15.55 14.15 2.75
N HIS A 12 -15.70 13.58 1.56
CA HIS A 12 -16.00 12.15 1.41
C HIS A 12 -14.95 11.25 2.09
N ALA A 13 -13.67 11.63 2.05
CA ALA A 13 -12.61 10.88 2.70
C ALA A 13 -12.69 10.90 4.24
N ASN A 14 -13.35 11.90 4.80
CA ASN A 14 -13.45 12.12 6.24
C ASN A 14 -14.74 11.49 6.84
N ILE A 15 -15.61 10.94 6.02
CA ILE A 15 -16.87 10.33 6.47
C ILE A 15 -16.58 9.09 7.33
N LYS A 16 -17.05 9.10 8.56
CA LYS A 16 -17.01 7.94 9.44
C LYS A 16 -18.13 6.97 9.10
N LEU A 17 -17.80 5.75 8.82
CA LEU A 17 -18.78 4.72 8.47
C LEU A 17 -19.60 4.24 9.68
N GLY A 18 -19.04 4.31 10.88
CA GLY A 18 -19.72 4.00 12.15
C GLY A 18 -19.94 2.52 12.42
N LYS A 19 -20.30 1.72 11.43
CA LYS A 19 -20.57 0.29 11.57
C LYS A 19 -20.01 -0.54 10.40
N ALA A 20 -19.71 -1.80 10.65
CA ALA A 20 -19.18 -2.72 9.65
C ALA A 20 -20.16 -2.98 8.48
N GLY A 21 -21.47 -2.99 8.77
CA GLY A 21 -22.51 -3.18 7.76
C GLY A 21 -22.49 -2.11 6.67
N ARG A 22 -22.20 -0.86 7.03
CA ARG A 22 -22.07 0.22 6.04
C ARG A 22 -20.91 -0.02 5.06
N LYS A 23 -19.83 -0.61 5.54
CA LYS A 23 -18.71 -1.04 4.69
C LYS A 23 -19.11 -2.16 3.72
N ARG A 24 -19.97 -3.07 4.17
CA ARG A 24 -20.56 -4.12 3.34
C ARG A 24 -21.45 -3.55 2.23
N TRP A 25 -22.20 -2.51 2.51
CA TRP A 25 -23.04 -1.83 1.52
C TRP A 25 -22.21 -1.21 0.38
N LEU A 26 -20.97 -0.87 0.65
CA LEU A 26 -20.01 -0.41 -0.37
C LEU A 26 -19.33 -1.55 -1.15
N GLY A 27 -19.80 -2.78 -1.00
CA GLY A 27 -19.24 -3.96 -1.66
C GLY A 27 -17.91 -4.46 -1.09
N ARG A 28 -17.50 -3.94 0.06
CA ARG A 28 -16.23 -4.33 0.68
C ARG A 28 -16.41 -5.55 1.59
N ARG A 29 -15.70 -6.61 1.27
CA ARG A 29 -15.65 -7.83 2.07
C ARG A 29 -14.63 -7.68 3.23
N PRO A 30 -14.80 -8.43 4.33
CA PRO A 30 -13.79 -8.53 5.38
C PRO A 30 -12.43 -8.98 4.84
N ARG A 31 -11.36 -8.45 5.39
CA ARG A 31 -9.99 -8.83 5.02
C ARG A 31 -9.39 -9.74 6.07
N THR A 32 -8.79 -10.83 5.64
CA THR A 32 -7.97 -11.69 6.48
C THR A 32 -6.55 -11.12 6.51
N ARG A 33 -5.97 -11.00 7.70
CA ARG A 33 -4.58 -10.58 7.88
C ARG A 33 -3.63 -11.64 7.33
N GLY A 34 -2.51 -11.23 6.77
CA GLY A 34 -1.50 -12.16 6.24
C GLY A 34 -0.96 -13.13 7.28
N VAL A 35 -0.81 -12.67 8.53
CA VAL A 35 -0.36 -13.52 9.66
C VAL A 35 -1.35 -14.64 9.99
N ALA A 36 -2.65 -14.42 9.74
CA ALA A 36 -3.70 -15.42 9.99
C ALA A 36 -3.87 -16.42 8.83
N LYS A 37 -3.12 -16.26 7.77
CA LYS A 37 -3.14 -17.16 6.61
C LYS A 37 -2.16 -18.30 6.77
N ASP A 38 -2.31 -19.31 5.92
CA ASP A 38 -1.36 -20.40 5.80
C ASP A 38 -0.04 -19.93 5.16
N HIS A 39 1.06 -20.62 5.46
CA HIS A 39 2.37 -20.30 4.91
C HIS A 39 2.44 -20.40 3.38
N ALA A 40 1.61 -21.24 2.77
CA ALA A 40 1.52 -21.38 1.33
C ALA A 40 0.85 -20.17 0.65
N THR A 41 -0.01 -19.44 1.36
CA THR A 41 -0.84 -18.37 0.78
C THR A 41 -0.35 -16.96 1.10
N HIS A 42 0.54 -16.83 2.07
CA HIS A 42 1.11 -15.55 2.43
C HIS A 42 2.51 -15.69 3.05
N PRO A 43 3.50 -14.83 2.70
CA PRO A 43 4.85 -14.92 3.25
C PRO A 43 4.93 -14.80 4.78
N LEU A 44 3.97 -14.12 5.40
CA LEU A 44 3.87 -13.97 6.87
C LEU A 44 2.96 -15.01 7.50
N GLY A 45 2.40 -15.92 6.74
CA GLY A 45 1.51 -16.96 7.20
C GLY A 45 2.25 -18.11 7.87
N GLY A 46 1.47 -18.99 8.47
CA GLY A 46 1.98 -20.12 9.25
C GLY A 46 2.35 -19.73 10.69
N GLY A 47 2.65 -20.74 11.51
CA GLY A 47 2.97 -20.60 12.92
C GLY A 47 1.79 -20.86 13.83
N GLU A 48 2.08 -21.02 15.11
CA GLU A 48 1.10 -21.23 16.18
C GLU A 48 0.91 -19.93 16.98
N GLY A 49 -0.33 -19.50 17.15
CA GLY A 49 -0.69 -18.29 17.87
C GLY A 49 -0.26 -16.99 17.16
N ARG A 50 0.29 -16.05 17.89
CA ARG A 50 0.80 -14.80 17.36
C ARG A 50 2.19 -14.97 16.80
N SER A 51 2.30 -15.39 15.57
CA SER A 51 3.59 -15.43 14.90
C SER A 51 3.95 -14.04 14.39
N LYS A 52 5.01 -13.45 14.89
CA LYS A 52 5.63 -12.27 14.30
C LYS A 52 6.61 -12.64 13.21
N GLY A 53 7.37 -13.69 13.40
CA GLY A 53 8.54 -14.01 12.59
C GLY A 53 9.52 -12.84 12.51
N ASP A 54 10.78 -13.12 12.33
CA ASP A 54 11.81 -12.09 12.04
C ASP A 54 11.81 -11.68 10.56
N ARG A 55 10.62 -11.68 9.95
CA ARG A 55 10.46 -11.39 8.53
C ARG A 55 10.03 -9.94 8.32
N ASP A 56 10.58 -9.34 7.30
CA ASP A 56 10.13 -8.01 6.85
C ASP A 56 8.64 -8.04 6.50
N PRO A 57 7.88 -6.98 6.85
CA PRO A 57 6.50 -6.86 6.41
C PRO A 57 6.40 -6.93 4.89
N ALA A 58 5.59 -7.85 4.41
CA ALA A 58 5.42 -8.10 2.98
C ALA A 58 3.94 -8.22 2.59
N SER A 59 3.65 -7.99 1.32
CA SER A 59 2.35 -8.29 0.72
C SER A 59 2.22 -9.79 0.43
N ALA A 60 1.03 -10.22 0.02
CA ALA A 60 0.79 -11.60 -0.41
C ALA A 60 1.69 -12.05 -1.56
N THR A 61 2.18 -11.12 -2.37
CA THR A 61 3.10 -11.37 -3.50
C THR A 61 4.58 -11.25 -3.12
N GLY A 62 4.90 -11.08 -1.84
CA GLY A 62 6.28 -10.95 -1.37
C GLY A 62 6.89 -9.55 -1.49
N THR A 63 6.14 -8.59 -1.98
CA THR A 63 6.62 -7.21 -2.08
C THR A 63 6.72 -6.58 -0.70
N LYS A 64 7.88 -6.00 -0.38
CA LYS A 64 8.12 -5.35 0.92
C LYS A 64 7.13 -4.20 1.16
N ALA A 65 6.46 -4.21 2.31
CA ALA A 65 5.49 -3.19 2.69
C ALA A 65 6.15 -1.95 3.33
N LYS A 66 7.34 -2.11 3.92
CA LYS A 66 8.13 -1.01 4.51
C LYS A 66 9.46 -0.86 3.80
N GLY A 67 9.82 0.39 3.45
CA GLY A 67 11.11 0.73 2.87
C GLY A 67 11.36 0.20 1.46
N GLY A 68 10.40 -0.46 0.85
CA GLY A 68 10.48 -0.97 -0.51
C GLY A 68 10.10 0.09 -1.55
N ARG A 69 10.75 0.03 -2.70
CA ARG A 69 10.31 0.77 -3.89
C ARG A 69 9.15 0.03 -4.54
N THR A 70 8.00 0.69 -4.65
CA THR A 70 6.82 0.13 -5.33
C THR A 70 6.73 0.55 -6.80
N ARG A 71 7.38 1.64 -7.19
CA ARG A 71 7.43 2.05 -8.59
C ARG A 71 8.30 1.09 -9.39
N LYS A 72 7.75 0.53 -10.46
CA LYS A 72 8.47 -0.34 -11.39
C LYS A 72 9.62 0.43 -12.04
N ARG A 73 10.79 -0.18 -12.12
CA ARG A 73 11.96 0.40 -12.81
C ARG A 73 11.77 0.40 -14.32
N GLY A 74 12.45 1.31 -15.01
CA GLY A 74 12.47 1.34 -16.49
C GLY A 74 11.17 1.84 -17.10
N ARG A 75 10.39 2.65 -16.39
CA ARG A 75 9.24 3.31 -17.00
C ARG A 75 9.71 4.44 -17.92
N TRP A 76 9.04 4.57 -19.07
CA TRP A 76 9.29 5.65 -20.03
C TRP A 76 9.26 7.06 -19.37
N SER A 77 8.43 7.23 -18.33
CA SER A 77 8.31 8.49 -17.59
C SER A 77 9.43 8.74 -16.56
N ASP A 78 10.38 7.81 -16.38
CA ASP A 78 11.49 7.99 -15.44
C ASP A 78 12.41 9.15 -15.86
N ASN A 79 12.55 9.39 -17.15
CA ASN A 79 13.34 10.50 -17.70
C ASN A 79 12.73 11.87 -17.44
N ARG A 80 11.43 11.92 -17.10
CA ARG A 80 10.72 13.18 -16.80
C ARG A 80 10.72 13.53 -15.32
N ILE A 81 11.27 12.67 -14.47
CA ILE A 81 11.34 12.90 -13.02
C ILE A 81 12.69 13.55 -12.71
N LEU A 82 12.66 14.84 -12.38
CA LEU A 82 13.85 15.60 -12.01
C LEU A 82 14.34 15.26 -10.61
N ARG A 83 13.42 15.08 -9.66
CA ARG A 83 13.75 14.83 -8.26
C ARG A 83 12.73 13.90 -7.62
N ARG A 84 13.22 12.94 -6.83
CA ARG A 84 12.40 12.08 -5.99
C ARG A 84 12.46 12.51 -4.54
N ARG A 85 11.62 11.89 -3.69
CA ARG A 85 11.67 12.06 -2.25
C ARG A 85 13.09 11.82 -1.74
N LYS A 86 13.54 12.67 -0.83
CA LYS A 86 14.76 12.41 -0.06
C LYS A 86 14.57 11.12 0.76
N SER A 87 15.48 10.19 0.59
CA SER A 87 15.63 9.03 1.46
C SER A 87 17.12 8.76 1.63
N LYS A 88 17.49 7.99 2.65
CA LYS A 88 18.89 7.59 2.86
C LYS A 88 19.50 6.86 1.65
N ARG A 89 18.67 6.20 0.85
CA ARG A 89 19.11 5.38 -0.30
C ARG A 89 18.68 5.95 -1.66
N TYR A 90 17.63 6.75 -1.69
CA TYR A 90 16.99 7.19 -2.94
C TYR A 90 16.49 8.62 -2.78
N GLY A 91 16.31 9.33 -3.84
CA GLY A 91 15.75 10.66 -3.84
C GLY A 91 16.76 11.75 -4.12
N GLN A 92 17.88 11.37 -4.68
CA GLN A 92 18.84 12.33 -5.19
C GLN A 92 18.36 12.94 -6.51
N LEU A 93 18.79 14.16 -6.76
CA LEU A 93 18.60 14.83 -8.04
C LEU A 93 19.26 13.98 -9.12
N LYS A 94 18.53 13.68 -10.16
CA LYS A 94 19.14 13.19 -11.41
C LYS A 94 19.62 14.43 -12.19
N LEU A 95 20.91 14.56 -12.31
CA LEU A 95 21.55 15.47 -13.24
C LEU A 95 21.60 14.83 -14.60
#